data_8977f7b0f4d3f74688f427633cdc1834
#
_entry.id   8977f7b0f4d3f74688f427633cdc1834
#
_cell.length_a   1.000
_cell.length_b   1.000
_cell.length_c   1.000
_cell.angle_alpha   90.00
_cell.angle_beta   90.00
_cell.angle_gamma   90.00
#
_symmetry.space_group_name_H-M   'P 1'
#
loop_
_entity.id
_entity.type
_entity.pdbx_description
1 polymer ?
#
loop_
_entity_poly.entity_id
_entity_poly.type
_entity_poly.pdbx_seq_one_letter_code
_entity_poly.pdbx_strand_id
1 'polypeptide(L)'
;QNVPNPFNGTTTVKFYVPENSEVNIGIYNMLGEYVAEITNDNYISGEHEVVFNSNDLGQGTYFIRMNTDNFTSTKQMNIVK
;
A
#
# COMPACT_ATOMS: atom_id res chain seq x y z
N GLN A 1 5.44 0.56 -6.79
CA GLN A 1 6.66 0.81 -6.00
C GLN A 1 6.40 1.83 -4.92
N ASN A 2 6.79 1.54 -3.71
CA ASN A 2 6.65 2.47 -2.60
C ASN A 2 8.02 3.00 -2.19
N VAL A 3 8.02 4.21 -1.69
CA VAL A 3 9.24 4.85 -1.23
C VAL A 3 9.03 5.21 0.24
N PRO A 4 9.68 4.53 1.17
CA PRO A 4 9.51 4.87 2.57
C PRO A 4 10.13 6.23 2.88
N ASN A 5 9.50 6.92 3.80
CA ASN A 5 10.01 8.20 4.25
C ASN A 5 10.25 8.12 5.75
N PRO A 6 11.45 7.76 6.18
CA PRO A 6 11.71 7.49 7.59
C PRO A 6 11.72 8.74 8.46
N PHE A 7 11.81 9.93 7.89
CA PHE A 7 11.96 11.14 8.70
C PHE A 7 10.66 11.62 9.31
N ASN A 8 9.55 11.42 8.62
CA ASN A 8 8.28 11.92 9.10
C ASN A 8 7.21 10.84 9.19
N GLY A 9 7.61 9.59 9.03
CA GLY A 9 6.70 8.48 9.19
C GLY A 9 5.69 8.31 8.08
N THR A 10 5.92 8.92 6.93
CA THR A 10 5.02 8.74 5.79
C THR A 10 5.69 7.92 4.71
N THR A 11 4.86 7.27 3.93
CA THR A 11 5.29 6.46 2.79
C THR A 11 4.35 6.77 1.63
N THR A 12 4.91 6.98 0.45
CA THR A 12 4.11 7.18 -0.74
C THR A 12 3.99 5.84 -1.47
N VAL A 13 2.77 5.41 -1.70
CA VAL A 13 2.50 4.18 -2.44
C VAL A 13 2.05 4.56 -3.83
N LYS A 14 2.80 4.14 -4.83
CA LYS A 14 2.49 4.38 -6.24
C LYS A 14 1.95 3.12 -6.85
N PHE A 15 0.90 3.25 -7.63
CA PHE A 15 0.31 2.08 -8.28
C PHE A 15 -0.31 2.47 -9.61
N TYR A 16 -0.46 1.46 -10.46
CA TYR A 16 -1.02 1.63 -11.80
C TYR A 16 -2.31 0.84 -11.90
N VAL A 17 -3.35 1.49 -12.43
CA VAL A 17 -4.64 0.86 -12.66
C VAL A 17 -4.83 0.75 -14.17
N PRO A 18 -4.84 -0.48 -14.72
CA PRO A 18 -4.93 -0.63 -16.18
C PRO A 18 -6.29 -0.25 -16.74
N GLU A 19 -7.34 -0.38 -15.97
CA GLU A 19 -8.68 0.05 -16.38
C GLU A 19 -9.44 0.53 -15.16
N ASN A 20 -10.46 1.34 -15.36
CA ASN A 20 -11.25 1.88 -14.26
C ASN A 20 -11.72 0.73 -13.38
N SER A 21 -11.47 0.84 -12.09
CA SER A 21 -11.70 -0.28 -11.18
C SER A 21 -11.81 0.20 -9.75
N GLU A 22 -12.47 -0.60 -8.94
CA GLU A 22 -12.41 -0.45 -7.50
C GLU A 22 -11.07 -1.03 -7.04
N VAL A 23 -10.35 -0.27 -6.22
CA VAL A 23 -9.01 -0.65 -5.77
C VAL A 23 -8.98 -0.65 -4.26
N ASN A 24 -8.52 -1.76 -3.69
CA ASN A 24 -8.30 -1.90 -2.27
C ASN A 24 -6.81 -2.19 -2.04
N ILE A 25 -6.15 -1.35 -1.27
CA ILE A 25 -4.74 -1.57 -0.92
C ILE A 25 -4.64 -1.64 0.59
N GLY A 26 -4.12 -2.76 1.09
CA GLY A 26 -3.94 -2.97 2.51
C GLY A 26 -2.53 -3.39 2.84
N ILE A 27 -2.17 -3.24 4.11
CA ILE A 27 -0.87 -3.65 4.62
C ILE A 27 -1.06 -4.83 5.54
N TYR A 28 -0.20 -5.83 5.37
CA TYR A 28 -0.21 -7.06 6.16
C TYR A 28 1.15 -7.24 6.81
N ASN A 29 1.17 -7.82 8.01
CA ASN A 29 2.45 -8.10 8.68
C ASN A 29 3.00 -9.44 8.22
N MET A 30 4.11 -9.85 8.82
CA MET A 30 4.80 -11.10 8.46
C MET A 30 3.96 -12.33 8.73
N LEU A 31 2.99 -12.23 9.62
CA LEU A 31 2.10 -13.35 9.94
C LEU A 31 0.90 -13.40 9.00
N GLY A 32 0.79 -12.45 8.08
CA GLY A 32 -0.33 -12.39 7.18
C GLY A 32 -1.54 -11.67 7.74
N GLU A 33 -1.39 -11.01 8.86
CA GLU A 33 -2.49 -10.28 9.49
C GLU A 33 -2.63 -8.90 8.87
N TYR A 34 -3.88 -8.49 8.64
CA TYR A 34 -4.20 -7.18 8.11
C TYR A 34 -3.98 -6.14 9.20
N VAL A 35 -3.13 -5.16 8.94
CA VAL A 35 -2.79 -4.18 9.97
C VAL A 35 -3.17 -2.76 9.61
N ALA A 36 -3.36 -2.44 8.34
CA ALA A 36 -3.74 -1.08 7.95
C ALA A 36 -4.35 -1.06 6.57
N GLU A 37 -5.25 -0.12 6.35
CA GLU A 37 -5.82 0.13 5.02
C GLU A 37 -5.16 1.38 4.46
N ILE A 38 -4.69 1.30 3.22
CA ILE A 38 -4.11 2.45 2.53
C ILE A 38 -5.17 3.18 1.73
N THR A 39 -5.94 2.44 0.94
CA THR A 39 -7.03 3.03 0.18
C THR A 39 -8.06 1.96 -0.14
N ASN A 40 -9.30 2.41 -0.32
CA ASN A 40 -10.40 1.55 -0.72
C ASN A 40 -11.40 2.42 -1.46
N ASP A 41 -11.19 2.58 -2.77
CA ASP A 41 -11.95 3.54 -3.54
C ASP A 41 -11.93 3.16 -5.01
N ASN A 42 -12.72 3.86 -5.80
CA ASN A 42 -12.72 3.69 -7.24
C ASN A 42 -11.67 4.59 -7.87
N TYR A 43 -10.91 4.04 -8.80
CA TYR A 43 -9.87 4.77 -9.50
C TYR A 43 -10.04 4.63 -11.01
N ILE A 44 -9.76 5.72 -11.72
CA ILE A 44 -9.72 5.67 -13.18
C ILE A 44 -8.39 5.04 -13.60
N SER A 45 -8.33 4.56 -14.82
CA SER A 45 -7.09 3.98 -15.34
C SER A 45 -5.96 5.01 -15.30
N GLY A 46 -4.74 4.53 -15.10
CA GLY A 46 -3.55 5.38 -15.05
C GLY A 46 -2.77 5.21 -13.77
N GLU A 47 -1.82 6.11 -13.57
CA GLU A 47 -0.96 6.09 -12.41
C GLU A 47 -1.55 6.91 -11.27
N HIS A 48 -1.39 6.40 -10.06
CA HIS A 48 -1.92 7.04 -8.86
C HIS A 48 -0.90 6.95 -7.74
N GLU A 49 -1.04 7.83 -6.75
CA GLU A 49 -0.25 7.70 -5.53
C GLU A 49 -1.12 8.03 -4.32
N VAL A 50 -0.81 7.36 -3.22
CA VAL A 50 -1.46 7.58 -1.94
C VAL A 50 -0.38 7.73 -0.90
N VAL A 51 -0.48 8.78 -0.07
CA VAL A 51 0.45 8.98 1.04
C VAL A 51 -0.12 8.26 2.25
N PHE A 52 0.71 7.45 2.86
CA PHE A 52 0.31 6.63 3.99
C PHE A 52 1.19 6.96 5.20
N ASN A 53 0.54 7.11 6.37
CA ASN A 53 1.25 7.39 7.60
C ASN A 53 1.61 6.07 8.29
N SER A 54 2.90 5.79 8.40
CA SER A 54 3.40 4.54 8.98
C SER A 54 3.75 4.66 10.45
N ASN A 55 3.41 5.79 11.10
CA ASN A 55 3.76 5.99 12.51
C ASN A 55 3.17 4.95 13.44
N ASP A 56 2.00 4.42 13.09
CA ASP A 56 1.33 3.43 13.92
C ASP A 56 1.87 2.02 13.74
N LEU A 57 2.76 1.82 12.78
CA LEU A 57 3.35 0.52 12.51
C LEU A 57 4.76 0.49 13.06
N GLY A 58 5.12 -0.64 13.65
CA GLY A 58 6.48 -0.84 14.12
C GLY A 58 7.44 -0.98 12.97
N GLN A 59 8.73 -0.82 13.29
CA GLN A 59 9.78 -1.08 12.33
C GLN A 59 9.76 -2.56 11.96
N GLY A 60 9.90 -2.88 10.69
CA GLY A 60 9.94 -4.26 10.26
C GLY A 60 9.49 -4.45 8.84
N THR A 61 9.25 -5.70 8.49
CA THR A 61 8.85 -6.11 7.15
C THR A 61 7.34 -6.29 7.09
N TYR A 62 6.74 -5.74 6.05
CA TYR A 62 5.31 -5.82 5.82
C TYR A 62 5.06 -6.15 4.36
N PHE A 63 3.82 -6.46 4.03
CA PHE A 63 3.40 -6.70 2.65
C PHE A 63 2.28 -5.74 2.32
N ILE A 64 2.36 -5.13 1.13
CA ILE A 64 1.30 -4.31 0.58
C ILE A 64 0.58 -5.14 -0.45
N ARG A 65 -0.73 -5.32 -0.27
CA ARG A 65 -1.54 -6.06 -1.23
C ARG A 65 -2.55 -5.14 -1.88
N MET A 66 -2.54 -5.14 -3.21
CA MET A 66 -3.50 -4.39 -4.01
C MET A 66 -4.48 -5.36 -4.65
N ASN A 67 -5.77 -5.16 -4.39
CA ASN A 67 -6.83 -5.94 -5.00
C ASN A 67 -7.64 -5.03 -5.90
N THR A 68 -7.90 -5.50 -7.11
CA THR A 68 -8.80 -4.81 -8.03
C THR A 68 -9.84 -5.81 -8.50
N ASP A 69 -10.74 -5.36 -9.38
CA ASP A 69 -11.74 -6.27 -9.95
C ASP A 69 -11.11 -7.39 -10.78
N ASN A 70 -9.89 -7.18 -11.27
CA ASN A 70 -9.28 -8.06 -12.25
C ASN A 70 -8.03 -8.78 -11.76
N PHE A 71 -7.37 -8.28 -10.71
CA PHE A 71 -6.12 -8.90 -10.28
C PHE A 71 -5.79 -8.55 -8.84
N THR A 72 -4.83 -9.30 -8.29
CA THR A 72 -4.26 -9.05 -6.98
C THR A 72 -2.74 -9.00 -7.12
N SER A 73 -2.11 -8.02 -6.50
CA SER A 73 -0.66 -7.86 -6.53
C SER A 73 -0.16 -7.63 -5.11
N THR A 74 0.94 -8.28 -4.77
CA THR A 74 1.53 -8.16 -3.42
C THR A 74 3.00 -7.79 -3.54
N LYS A 75 3.44 -6.84 -2.74
CA LYS A 75 4.84 -6.43 -2.68
C LYS A 75 5.31 -6.36 -1.25
N GLN A 76 6.58 -6.62 -1.05
CA GLN A 76 7.19 -6.49 0.25
C GLN A 76 7.57 -5.04 0.50
N MET A 77 7.40 -4.61 1.75
CA MET A 77 7.76 -3.26 2.18
C MET A 77 8.49 -3.34 3.50
N ASN A 78 9.53 -2.54 3.66
CA ASN A 78 10.24 -2.43 4.93
C ASN A 78 10.00 -1.06 5.52
N ILE A 79 9.67 -1.03 6.81
CA ILE A 79 9.52 0.22 7.55
C ILE A 79 10.74 0.37 8.45
N VAL A 80 11.43 1.48 8.28
CA VAL A 80 12.64 1.81 9.03
C VAL A 80 12.39 3.10 9.79
N LYS A 81 12.66 3.10 11.07
CA LYS A 81 12.45 4.27 11.93
C LYS A 81 13.73 4.71 12.60
#